data_3fcefd8495a9d427758e614a7310bd79
#
_entry.id   3fcefd8495a9d427758e614a7310bd79
#
_cell.length_a   1.000
_cell.length_b   1.000
_cell.length_c   1.000
_cell.angle_alpha   90.00
_cell.angle_beta   90.00
_cell.angle_gamma   90.00
#
_symmetry.space_group_name_H-M   'P 1'
#
loop_
_entity.id
_entity.type
_entity.pdbx_description
1 polymer ?
#
loop_
_entity_poly.entity_id
_entity_poly.type
_entity_poly.pdbx_seq_one_letter_code
_entity_poly.pdbx_strand_id
1 'polypeptide(L)'
;MEQKSIKGTRTEHNLLASFAGESQARSRYTLFAKKAEEEGYMQIAAIFRQTAEQELQHARQFFGMLEGGMVEITASYPAGVVGDTATNLAEAAAGEHEEWGVLYEDFAKVAQDEGFPKIANAYKLIAKVEQMHEQRYLKLLEHLKSGMTFEDEQPVEWMCINCGFTIMAKAAPKRCPVCGVDQGWFERKAINY
;
A
#
# COMPACT_ATOMS: atom_id res chain seq x y z
N MET A 1 -35.66 -3.62 14.55
CA MET A 1 -35.43 -4.50 13.37
C MET A 1 -34.22 -5.35 13.71
N GLU A 2 -34.34 -6.64 13.66
CA GLU A 2 -33.25 -7.59 13.90
C GLU A 2 -32.21 -7.39 12.79
N GLN A 3 -30.93 -7.26 13.15
CA GLN A 3 -29.86 -7.08 12.17
C GLN A 3 -29.68 -8.41 11.44
N LYS A 4 -29.74 -8.40 10.11
CA LYS A 4 -29.53 -9.58 9.27
C LYS A 4 -28.12 -10.11 9.48
N SER A 5 -27.99 -11.41 9.80
CA SER A 5 -26.69 -12.08 9.92
C SER A 5 -26.02 -12.31 8.57
N ILE A 6 -24.69 -12.18 8.52
CA ILE A 6 -23.89 -12.52 7.35
C ILE A 6 -23.52 -14.01 7.28
N LYS A 7 -23.77 -14.78 8.34
CA LYS A 7 -23.35 -16.19 8.44
C LYS A 7 -23.87 -17.04 7.29
N GLY A 8 -22.96 -17.78 6.65
CA GLY A 8 -23.24 -18.65 5.52
C GLY A 8 -23.50 -17.92 4.21
N THR A 9 -23.26 -16.60 4.14
CA THR A 9 -23.42 -15.80 2.91
C THR A 9 -22.12 -15.69 2.14
N ARG A 10 -22.20 -15.32 0.88
CA ARG A 10 -21.01 -14.97 0.05
C ARG A 10 -20.30 -13.73 0.61
N THR A 11 -21.03 -12.81 1.23
CA THR A 11 -20.45 -11.64 1.89
C THR A 11 -19.53 -12.04 3.03
N GLU A 12 -19.90 -13.04 3.85
CA GLU A 12 -19.01 -13.55 4.91
C GLU A 12 -17.70 -14.12 4.32
N HIS A 13 -17.79 -14.94 3.26
CA HIS A 13 -16.61 -15.50 2.59
C HIS A 13 -15.72 -14.39 1.99
N ASN A 14 -16.33 -13.40 1.35
CA ASN A 14 -15.60 -12.27 0.78
C ASN A 14 -14.88 -11.45 1.86
N LEU A 15 -15.54 -11.16 2.99
CA LEU A 15 -14.92 -10.46 4.11
C LEU A 15 -13.70 -11.20 4.68
N LEU A 16 -13.81 -12.54 4.84
CA LEU A 16 -12.70 -13.34 5.33
C LEU A 16 -11.56 -13.42 4.29
N ALA A 17 -11.89 -13.54 3.00
CA ALA A 17 -10.91 -13.50 1.92
C ALA A 17 -10.19 -12.15 1.87
N SER A 18 -10.91 -11.04 2.03
CA SER A 18 -10.33 -9.69 2.10
C SER A 18 -9.43 -9.53 3.32
N PHE A 19 -9.87 -9.96 4.51
CA PHE A 19 -9.02 -9.95 5.71
C PHE A 19 -7.70 -10.71 5.49
N ALA A 20 -7.74 -11.87 4.84
CA ALA A 20 -6.55 -12.65 4.51
C ALA A 20 -5.69 -11.93 3.47
N GLY A 21 -6.30 -11.31 2.45
CA GLY A 21 -5.65 -10.50 1.42
C GLY A 21 -4.86 -9.35 2.01
N GLU A 22 -5.50 -8.50 2.81
CA GLU A 22 -4.86 -7.38 3.50
C GLU A 22 -3.74 -7.83 4.44
N SER A 23 -3.97 -8.93 5.16
CA SER A 23 -2.96 -9.46 6.08
C SER A 23 -1.69 -9.93 5.36
N GLN A 24 -1.83 -10.58 4.20
CA GLN A 24 -0.67 -10.98 3.40
C GLN A 24 -0.03 -9.78 2.70
N ALA A 25 -0.81 -8.79 2.19
CA ALA A 25 -0.29 -7.56 1.59
C ALA A 25 0.58 -6.79 2.60
N ARG A 26 0.07 -6.57 3.82
CA ARG A 26 0.83 -6.00 4.93
C ARG A 26 2.17 -6.70 5.14
N SER A 27 2.16 -8.04 5.17
CA SER A 27 3.38 -8.83 5.37
C SER A 27 4.36 -8.67 4.20
N ARG A 28 3.88 -8.73 2.95
CA ARG A 28 4.70 -8.50 1.74
C ARG A 28 5.32 -7.11 1.74
N TYR A 29 4.54 -6.06 2.00
CA TYR A 29 5.04 -4.68 2.01
C TYR A 29 6.08 -4.44 3.11
N THR A 30 5.98 -5.13 4.24
CA THR A 30 7.03 -5.11 5.27
C THR A 30 8.35 -5.72 4.74
N LEU A 31 8.28 -6.81 3.98
CA LEU A 31 9.45 -7.42 3.35
C LEU A 31 10.02 -6.54 2.23
N PHE A 32 9.16 -5.91 1.41
CA PHE A 32 9.55 -4.98 0.35
C PHE A 32 10.21 -3.72 0.91
N ALA A 33 9.72 -3.20 2.05
CA ALA A 33 10.35 -2.09 2.75
C ALA A 33 11.78 -2.41 3.16
N LYS A 34 12.02 -3.61 3.72
CA LYS A 34 13.36 -4.04 4.09
C LYS A 34 14.29 -4.11 2.88
N LYS A 35 13.81 -4.63 1.76
CA LYS A 35 14.58 -4.70 0.52
C LYS A 35 14.93 -3.32 -0.03
N ALA A 36 13.98 -2.37 0.00
CA ALA A 36 14.23 -0.99 -0.41
C ALA A 36 15.28 -0.30 0.47
N GLU A 37 15.30 -0.57 1.79
CA GLU A 37 16.37 -0.09 2.69
C GLU A 37 17.73 -0.66 2.32
N GLU A 38 17.82 -1.97 2.07
CA GLU A 38 19.06 -2.65 1.66
C GLU A 38 19.62 -2.06 0.35
N GLU A 39 18.76 -1.60 -0.54
CA GLU A 39 19.12 -0.95 -1.81
C GLU A 39 19.31 0.58 -1.68
N GLY A 40 19.11 1.16 -0.49
CA GLY A 40 19.35 2.57 -0.23
C GLY A 40 18.19 3.50 -0.64
N TYR A 41 16.97 3.02 -0.75
CA TYR A 41 15.77 3.80 -1.09
C TYR A 41 14.89 4.04 0.16
N MET A 42 15.37 4.90 1.07
CA MET A 42 14.73 5.10 2.38
C MET A 42 13.31 5.65 2.29
N GLN A 43 13.03 6.56 1.35
CA GLN A 43 11.68 7.07 1.09
C GLN A 43 10.74 5.94 0.65
N ILE A 44 11.18 5.11 -0.30
CA ILE A 44 10.36 3.97 -0.80
C ILE A 44 10.09 2.98 0.34
N ALA A 45 11.10 2.70 1.16
CA ALA A 45 10.96 1.84 2.33
C ALA A 45 9.94 2.41 3.34
N ALA A 46 9.98 3.72 3.60
CA ALA A 46 9.03 4.38 4.48
C ALA A 46 7.60 4.31 3.93
N ILE A 47 7.43 4.47 2.62
CA ILE A 47 6.13 4.37 1.95
C ILE A 47 5.58 2.95 2.02
N PHE A 48 6.38 1.91 1.77
CA PHE A 48 5.95 0.52 1.95
C PHE A 48 5.52 0.23 3.38
N ARG A 49 6.25 0.73 4.40
CA ARG A 49 5.82 0.58 5.81
C ARG A 49 4.52 1.30 6.10
N GLN A 50 4.37 2.52 5.61
CA GLN A 50 3.15 3.29 5.79
C GLN A 50 1.95 2.54 5.19
N THR A 51 2.09 2.04 3.96
CA THR A 51 1.02 1.24 3.33
C THR A 51 0.76 -0.04 4.12
N ALA A 52 1.79 -0.77 4.55
CA ALA A 52 1.61 -1.96 5.38
C ALA A 52 0.78 -1.71 6.66
N GLU A 53 0.92 -0.54 7.29
CA GLU A 53 0.09 -0.16 8.43
C GLU A 53 -1.33 0.26 8.03
N GLN A 54 -1.53 0.75 6.80
CA GLN A 54 -2.85 1.04 6.25
C GLN A 54 -3.60 -0.26 5.92
N GLU A 55 -2.94 -1.27 5.33
CA GLU A 55 -3.53 -2.60 5.11
C GLU A 55 -3.91 -3.30 6.42
N LEU A 56 -3.18 -3.05 7.51
CA LEU A 56 -3.62 -3.51 8.83
C LEU A 56 -4.96 -2.88 9.24
N GLN A 57 -5.22 -1.62 8.89
CA GLN A 57 -6.51 -0.99 9.23
C GLN A 57 -7.64 -1.54 8.35
N HIS A 58 -7.38 -1.81 7.06
CA HIS A 58 -8.36 -2.47 6.18
C HIS A 58 -8.68 -3.88 6.69
N ALA A 59 -7.64 -4.67 7.01
CA ALA A 59 -7.80 -5.99 7.62
C ALA A 59 -8.66 -5.95 8.89
N ARG A 60 -8.40 -4.99 9.79
CA ARG A 60 -9.21 -4.79 11.01
C ARG A 60 -10.66 -4.46 10.70
N GLN A 61 -10.90 -3.64 9.68
CA GLN A 61 -12.25 -3.26 9.28
C GLN A 61 -13.03 -4.47 8.75
N PHE A 62 -12.43 -5.26 7.85
CA PHE A 62 -13.06 -6.48 7.34
C PHE A 62 -13.30 -7.51 8.43
N PHE A 63 -12.31 -7.75 9.29
CA PHE A 63 -12.44 -8.67 10.42
C PHE A 63 -13.51 -8.23 11.43
N GLY A 64 -13.64 -6.93 11.68
CA GLY A 64 -14.64 -6.37 12.58
C GLY A 64 -16.09 -6.48 12.08
N MET A 65 -16.28 -6.83 10.81
CA MET A 65 -17.61 -7.09 10.22
C MET A 65 -18.00 -8.56 10.26
N LEU A 66 -17.09 -9.48 10.64
CA LEU A 66 -17.36 -10.90 10.80
C LEU A 66 -18.08 -11.19 12.13
N GLU A 67 -18.87 -12.24 12.16
CA GLU A 67 -19.68 -12.64 13.32
C GLU A 67 -19.10 -13.82 14.11
N GLY A 68 -17.83 -14.14 13.88
CA GLY A 68 -17.09 -15.20 14.56
C GLY A 68 -17.43 -16.61 14.08
N GLY A 69 -16.69 -17.58 14.63
CA GLY A 69 -16.74 -18.98 14.23
C GLY A 69 -15.59 -19.36 13.28
N MET A 70 -15.72 -20.54 12.68
CA MET A 70 -14.79 -21.05 11.68
C MET A 70 -15.48 -21.01 10.32
N VAL A 71 -14.84 -20.36 9.33
CA VAL A 71 -15.35 -20.25 7.96
C VAL A 71 -14.28 -20.75 7.01
N GLU A 72 -14.61 -21.71 6.18
CA GLU A 72 -13.74 -22.19 5.12
C GLU A 72 -13.85 -21.28 3.90
N ILE A 73 -12.70 -20.84 3.37
CA ILE A 73 -12.63 -20.05 2.13
C ILE A 73 -11.66 -20.70 1.15
N THR A 74 -11.90 -20.49 -0.13
CA THR A 74 -10.93 -20.73 -1.19
C THR A 74 -10.60 -19.41 -1.85
N ALA A 75 -9.33 -19.02 -1.83
CA ALA A 75 -8.83 -17.78 -2.43
C ALA A 75 -7.40 -17.98 -2.95
N SER A 76 -7.01 -17.16 -3.91
CA SER A 76 -5.66 -17.11 -4.45
C SER A 76 -5.00 -15.81 -4.01
N TYR A 77 -3.74 -15.91 -3.59
CA TYR A 77 -2.94 -14.75 -3.20
C TYR A 77 -1.57 -14.81 -3.88
N PRO A 78 -0.90 -13.65 -4.07
CA PRO A 78 0.44 -13.63 -4.62
C PRO A 78 1.40 -14.51 -3.82
N ALA A 79 2.03 -15.48 -4.51
CA ALA A 79 3.02 -16.41 -3.95
C ALA A 79 4.44 -16.04 -4.39
N GLY A 80 4.63 -14.79 -4.83
CA GLY A 80 5.87 -14.32 -5.43
C GLY A 80 7.04 -14.20 -4.47
N VAL A 81 8.17 -13.79 -5.01
CA VAL A 81 9.44 -13.60 -4.29
C VAL A 81 9.64 -12.12 -3.95
N VAL A 82 10.50 -11.84 -2.97
CA VAL A 82 11.02 -10.48 -2.77
C VAL A 82 12.09 -10.26 -3.83
N GLY A 83 11.77 -9.42 -4.83
CA GLY A 83 12.67 -8.99 -5.89
C GLY A 83 13.48 -7.76 -5.49
N ASP A 84 14.04 -7.06 -6.49
CA ASP A 84 14.58 -5.72 -6.29
C ASP A 84 13.45 -4.69 -6.04
N THR A 85 13.80 -3.48 -5.64
CA THR A 85 12.82 -2.44 -5.31
C THR A 85 11.88 -2.13 -6.49
N ALA A 86 12.39 -2.14 -7.73
CA ALA A 86 11.57 -1.88 -8.92
C ALA A 86 10.54 -2.99 -9.15
N THR A 87 10.95 -4.25 -9.02
CA THR A 87 10.08 -5.42 -9.12
C THR A 87 9.01 -5.38 -8.02
N ASN A 88 9.42 -5.11 -6.77
CA ASN A 88 8.51 -5.06 -5.64
C ASN A 88 7.46 -3.94 -5.77
N LEU A 89 7.85 -2.76 -6.30
CA LEU A 89 6.90 -1.67 -6.60
C LEU A 89 5.89 -2.07 -7.69
N ALA A 90 6.35 -2.76 -8.73
CA ALA A 90 5.47 -3.24 -9.80
C ALA A 90 4.48 -4.30 -9.30
N GLU A 91 4.94 -5.26 -8.51
CA GLU A 91 4.12 -6.30 -7.89
C GLU A 91 3.10 -5.72 -6.90
N ALA A 92 3.51 -4.73 -6.10
CA ALA A 92 2.60 -4.04 -5.21
C ALA A 92 1.51 -3.30 -6.00
N ALA A 93 1.89 -2.49 -7.00
CA ALA A 93 0.93 -1.76 -7.84
C ALA A 93 -0.07 -2.70 -8.55
N ALA A 94 0.38 -3.86 -9.04
CA ALA A 94 -0.50 -4.85 -9.67
C ALA A 94 -1.49 -5.46 -8.67
N GLY A 95 -1.07 -5.70 -7.43
CA GLY A 95 -1.96 -6.20 -6.38
C GLY A 95 -3.05 -5.19 -6.02
N GLU A 96 -2.67 -3.93 -5.78
CA GLU A 96 -3.63 -2.84 -5.51
C GLU A 96 -4.64 -2.68 -6.66
N HIS A 97 -4.15 -2.77 -7.92
CA HIS A 97 -5.01 -2.69 -9.09
C HIS A 97 -6.06 -3.80 -9.13
N GLU A 98 -5.67 -5.04 -8.82
CA GLU A 98 -6.60 -6.18 -8.75
C GLU A 98 -7.66 -5.97 -7.66
N GLU A 99 -7.25 -5.44 -6.50
CA GLU A 99 -8.17 -5.19 -5.38
C GLU A 99 -9.21 -4.12 -5.72
N TRP A 100 -8.81 -2.93 -6.18
CA TRP A 100 -9.78 -1.88 -6.45
C TRP A 100 -10.50 -2.05 -7.79
N GLY A 101 -9.83 -2.59 -8.82
CA GLY A 101 -10.35 -2.67 -10.18
C GLY A 101 -11.24 -3.89 -10.43
N VAL A 102 -11.13 -4.94 -9.60
CA VAL A 102 -11.87 -6.20 -9.78
C VAL A 102 -12.53 -6.65 -8.49
N LEU A 103 -11.75 -6.98 -7.45
CA LEU A 103 -12.23 -7.73 -6.31
C LEU A 103 -13.23 -6.93 -5.47
N TYR A 104 -12.91 -5.70 -5.08
CA TYR A 104 -13.74 -4.91 -4.17
C TYR A 104 -14.98 -4.34 -4.83
N GLU A 105 -14.96 -4.12 -6.16
CA GLU A 105 -16.17 -3.81 -6.92
C GLU A 105 -17.15 -4.98 -6.91
N ASP A 106 -16.69 -6.19 -7.19
CA ASP A 106 -17.50 -7.41 -7.18
C ASP A 106 -18.02 -7.73 -5.76
N PHE A 107 -17.17 -7.62 -4.74
CA PHE A 107 -17.55 -7.86 -3.36
C PHE A 107 -18.56 -6.84 -2.84
N ALA A 108 -18.42 -5.57 -3.23
CA ALA A 108 -19.41 -4.55 -2.93
C ALA A 108 -20.78 -4.86 -3.54
N LYS A 109 -20.79 -5.34 -4.80
CA LYS A 109 -22.04 -5.77 -5.46
C LYS A 109 -22.68 -6.95 -4.76
N VAL A 110 -21.90 -7.98 -4.43
CA VAL A 110 -22.40 -9.15 -3.68
C VAL A 110 -23.02 -8.73 -2.34
N ALA A 111 -22.31 -7.88 -1.58
CA ALA A 111 -22.80 -7.39 -0.30
C ALA A 111 -24.10 -6.56 -0.45
N GLN A 112 -24.22 -5.77 -1.51
CA GLN A 112 -25.42 -5.00 -1.82
C GLN A 112 -26.60 -5.92 -2.14
N ASP A 113 -26.39 -6.92 -3.01
CA ASP A 113 -27.40 -7.86 -3.46
C ASP A 113 -27.89 -8.77 -2.31
N GLU A 114 -27.00 -9.12 -1.37
CA GLU A 114 -27.31 -9.86 -0.16
C GLU A 114 -27.90 -8.99 0.95
N GLY A 115 -28.09 -7.69 0.74
CA GLY A 115 -28.76 -6.78 1.68
C GLY A 115 -27.87 -6.25 2.80
N PHE A 116 -26.55 -6.14 2.57
CA PHE A 116 -25.56 -5.57 3.49
C PHE A 116 -24.97 -4.25 2.96
N PRO A 117 -25.78 -3.18 2.82
CA PRO A 117 -25.33 -1.93 2.20
C PRO A 117 -24.19 -1.24 2.93
N LYS A 118 -24.04 -1.43 4.25
CA LYS A 118 -22.90 -0.90 5.01
C LYS A 118 -21.58 -1.57 4.61
N ILE A 119 -21.60 -2.89 4.39
CA ILE A 119 -20.44 -3.66 3.94
C ILE A 119 -20.10 -3.28 2.50
N ALA A 120 -21.11 -3.19 1.63
CA ALA A 120 -20.95 -2.72 0.25
C ALA A 120 -20.28 -1.34 0.19
N ASN A 121 -20.69 -0.41 1.06
CA ASN A 121 -20.09 0.91 1.13
C ASN A 121 -18.64 0.88 1.65
N ALA A 122 -18.33 0.01 2.61
CA ALA A 122 -16.95 -0.16 3.10
C ALA A 122 -16.02 -0.61 1.97
N TYR A 123 -16.38 -1.63 1.18
CA TYR A 123 -15.62 -2.04 -0.01
C TYR A 123 -15.36 -0.91 -0.98
N LYS A 124 -16.40 -0.12 -1.31
CA LYS A 124 -16.27 1.03 -2.22
C LYS A 124 -15.33 2.12 -1.71
N LEU A 125 -15.27 2.32 -0.40
CA LEU A 125 -14.38 3.31 0.20
C LEU A 125 -12.94 2.81 0.24
N ILE A 126 -12.72 1.55 0.63
CA ILE A 126 -11.40 0.93 0.65
C ILE A 126 -10.85 0.86 -0.78
N ALA A 127 -11.62 0.43 -1.78
CA ALA A 127 -11.20 0.43 -3.19
C ALA A 127 -10.61 1.77 -3.66
N LYS A 128 -11.13 2.91 -3.18
CA LYS A 128 -10.54 4.23 -3.49
C LYS A 128 -9.18 4.45 -2.84
N VAL A 129 -8.93 3.83 -1.70
CA VAL A 129 -7.63 3.90 -1.02
C VAL A 129 -6.63 3.06 -1.80
N GLU A 130 -6.99 1.84 -2.23
CA GLU A 130 -6.12 0.97 -3.01
C GLU A 130 -5.76 1.58 -4.37
N GLN A 131 -6.69 2.31 -5.00
CA GLN A 131 -6.37 3.09 -6.19
C GLN A 131 -5.30 4.17 -5.92
N MET A 132 -5.31 4.81 -4.75
CA MET A 132 -4.27 5.77 -4.37
C MET A 132 -2.94 5.08 -4.05
N HIS A 133 -2.96 3.89 -3.44
CA HIS A 133 -1.77 3.08 -3.19
C HIS A 133 -1.10 2.69 -4.52
N GLU A 134 -1.88 2.19 -5.49
CA GLU A 134 -1.38 1.89 -6.84
C GLU A 134 -0.70 3.09 -7.48
N GLN A 135 -1.40 4.24 -7.54
CA GLN A 135 -0.85 5.46 -8.16
C GLN A 135 0.47 5.87 -7.53
N ARG A 136 0.59 5.75 -6.20
CA ARG A 136 1.81 6.07 -5.47
C ARG A 136 2.94 5.12 -5.82
N TYR A 137 2.68 3.82 -5.88
CA TYR A 137 3.68 2.82 -6.27
C TYR A 137 4.12 2.98 -7.72
N LEU A 138 3.19 3.23 -8.65
CA LEU A 138 3.51 3.48 -10.05
C LEU A 138 4.38 4.74 -10.23
N LYS A 139 4.10 5.80 -9.45
CA LYS A 139 4.91 7.03 -9.52
C LYS A 139 6.33 6.83 -8.99
N LEU A 140 6.49 6.08 -7.91
CA LEU A 140 7.81 5.72 -7.39
C LEU A 140 8.59 4.83 -8.37
N LEU A 141 7.91 3.88 -8.99
CA LEU A 141 8.47 3.00 -10.01
C LEU A 141 8.93 3.79 -11.24
N GLU A 142 8.13 4.76 -11.70
CA GLU A 142 8.49 5.66 -12.79
C GLU A 142 9.78 6.43 -12.47
N HIS A 143 9.86 7.06 -11.29
CA HIS A 143 11.05 7.78 -10.86
C HIS A 143 12.28 6.86 -10.76
N LEU A 144 12.11 5.66 -10.25
CA LEU A 144 13.19 4.71 -10.12
C LEU A 144 13.73 4.27 -11.49
N LYS A 145 12.83 3.90 -12.42
CA LYS A 145 13.21 3.45 -13.77
C LYS A 145 13.80 4.55 -14.63
N SER A 146 13.37 5.80 -14.45
CA SER A 146 13.91 6.95 -15.19
C SER A 146 15.17 7.55 -14.57
N GLY A 147 15.65 7.05 -13.43
CA GLY A 147 16.79 7.62 -12.71
C GLY A 147 16.46 8.91 -11.95
N MET A 148 15.19 9.28 -11.87
CA MET A 148 14.71 10.53 -11.26
C MET A 148 14.45 10.41 -9.76
N THR A 149 14.80 9.30 -9.12
CA THR A 149 14.60 9.14 -7.67
C THR A 149 15.31 10.22 -6.86
N PHE A 150 16.56 10.56 -7.26
CA PHE A 150 17.38 11.56 -6.58
C PHE A 150 17.76 12.73 -7.48
N GLU A 151 17.12 12.87 -8.63
CA GLU A 151 17.34 13.94 -9.60
C GLU A 151 16.00 14.57 -10.03
N ASP A 152 16.06 15.79 -10.53
CA ASP A 152 14.92 16.49 -11.11
C ASP A 152 15.37 17.38 -12.28
N GLU A 153 14.50 17.64 -13.24
CA GLU A 153 14.79 18.53 -14.37
C GLU A 153 15.01 19.96 -13.92
N GLN A 154 14.31 20.37 -12.87
CA GLN A 154 14.42 21.70 -12.26
C GLN A 154 14.93 21.59 -10.82
N PRO A 155 15.50 22.66 -10.26
CA PRO A 155 15.83 22.69 -8.83
C PRO A 155 14.58 22.49 -7.98
N VAL A 156 14.60 21.48 -7.11
CA VAL A 156 13.54 21.19 -6.11
C VAL A 156 14.16 21.22 -4.72
N GLU A 157 13.32 21.39 -3.70
CA GLU A 157 13.79 21.32 -2.31
C GLU A 157 13.91 19.85 -1.88
N TRP A 158 15.14 19.40 -1.68
CA TRP A 158 15.48 18.10 -1.12
C TRP A 158 15.53 18.18 0.39
N MET A 159 14.99 17.21 1.09
CA MET A 159 15.04 17.09 2.55
C MET A 159 15.70 15.77 2.93
N CYS A 160 16.68 15.86 3.83
CA CYS A 160 17.24 14.68 4.49
C CYS A 160 16.25 14.19 5.57
N ILE A 161 15.65 13.04 5.37
CA ILE A 161 14.66 12.46 6.30
C ILE A 161 15.28 12.03 7.64
N ASN A 162 16.62 11.90 7.70
CA ASN A 162 17.31 11.57 8.96
C ASN A 162 17.49 12.77 9.90
N CYS A 163 17.77 13.96 9.36
CA CYS A 163 18.10 15.11 10.21
C CYS A 163 17.34 16.41 9.88
N GLY A 164 16.47 16.40 8.85
CA GLY A 164 15.69 17.56 8.45
C GLY A 164 16.44 18.63 7.64
N PHE A 165 17.73 18.43 7.29
CA PHE A 165 18.45 19.36 6.43
C PHE A 165 17.77 19.49 5.07
N THR A 166 17.60 20.73 4.57
CA THR A 166 17.01 21.00 3.27
C THR A 166 17.95 21.78 2.36
N ILE A 167 17.82 21.57 1.04
CA ILE A 167 18.61 22.25 0.00
C ILE A 167 17.85 22.31 -1.31
N MET A 168 17.90 23.47 -1.98
CA MET A 168 17.43 23.63 -3.37
C MET A 168 18.49 23.15 -4.34
N ALA A 169 18.23 22.10 -5.11
CA ALA A 169 19.15 21.57 -6.12
C ALA A 169 18.40 20.73 -7.16
N LYS A 170 19.03 20.49 -8.32
CA LYS A 170 18.54 19.52 -9.33
C LYS A 170 18.75 18.08 -8.89
N ALA A 171 19.73 17.81 -8.04
CA ALA A 171 19.98 16.48 -7.50
C ALA A 171 20.17 16.53 -5.99
N ALA A 172 19.67 15.51 -5.31
CA ALA A 172 19.94 15.31 -3.90
C ALA A 172 21.44 15.12 -3.66
N PRO A 173 22.00 15.69 -2.57
CA PRO A 173 23.42 15.49 -2.26
C PRO A 173 23.78 14.01 -2.14
N LYS A 174 24.96 13.62 -2.64
CA LYS A 174 25.48 12.26 -2.49
C LYS A 174 25.67 11.87 -1.01
N ARG A 175 25.88 12.90 -0.17
CA ARG A 175 26.02 12.75 1.28
C ARG A 175 25.46 13.98 1.99
N CYS A 176 24.72 13.77 3.06
CA CYS A 176 24.17 14.87 3.85
C CYS A 176 25.30 15.66 4.53
N PRO A 177 25.40 16.98 4.30
CA PRO A 177 26.48 17.81 4.90
C PRO A 177 26.34 18.00 6.41
N VAL A 178 25.16 17.70 6.98
CA VAL A 178 24.87 17.87 8.41
C VAL A 178 25.11 16.58 9.18
N CYS A 179 24.52 15.45 8.75
CA CYS A 179 24.54 14.19 9.51
C CYS A 179 25.33 13.05 8.84
N GLY A 180 25.85 13.27 7.61
CA GLY A 180 26.75 12.34 6.96
C GLY A 180 26.11 11.10 6.34
N VAL A 181 24.77 10.94 6.36
CA VAL A 181 24.09 9.82 5.70
C VAL A 181 24.15 9.95 4.18
N ASP A 182 24.03 8.82 3.48
CA ASP A 182 24.10 8.75 2.04
C ASP A 182 22.86 9.33 1.34
N GLN A 183 22.92 9.52 0.02
CA GLN A 183 21.89 10.12 -0.83
C GLN A 183 20.52 9.45 -0.67
N GLY A 184 20.48 8.16 -0.39
CA GLY A 184 19.25 7.39 -0.18
C GLY A 184 18.34 7.92 0.95
N TRP A 185 18.86 8.76 1.83
CA TRP A 185 18.13 9.42 2.90
C TRP A 185 17.51 10.76 2.50
N PHE A 186 17.51 11.11 1.21
CA PHE A 186 16.86 12.32 0.74
C PHE A 186 15.55 12.01 0.03
N GLU A 187 14.60 12.90 0.20
CA GLU A 187 13.34 12.93 -0.52
C GLU A 187 13.04 14.35 -1.02
N ARG A 188 12.14 14.49 -2.00
CA ARG A 188 11.57 15.79 -2.32
C ARG A 188 10.73 16.25 -1.16
N LYS A 189 11.02 17.44 -0.64
CA LYS A 189 10.29 17.97 0.51
C LYS A 189 8.83 18.20 0.17
N ALA A 190 7.94 17.53 0.88
CA ALA A 190 6.52 17.80 0.85
C ALA A 190 6.15 18.83 1.93
N ILE A 191 5.26 19.77 1.58
CA ILE A 191 4.65 20.68 2.56
C ILE A 191 3.22 20.21 2.74
N ASN A 192 2.93 19.65 3.90
CA ASN A 192 1.64 19.05 4.24
C ASN A 192 1.00 19.64 5.53
N TYR A 193 1.38 20.86 5.86
CA TYR A 193 0.91 21.63 7.02
C TYR A 193 0.71 23.10 6.66
#